data_8953148ae747bd961488283d669e1738
#
_entry.id   8953148ae747bd961488283d669e1738
#
_cell.length_a   1.000
_cell.length_b   1.000
_cell.length_c   1.000
_cell.angle_alpha   90.00
_cell.angle_beta   90.00
_cell.angle_gamma   90.00
#
_symmetry.space_group_name_H-M   'P 1'
#
loop_
_entity.id
_entity.type
_entity.pdbx_description
1 polymer ?
#
loop_
_entity_poly.entity_id
_entity_poly.type
_entity_poly.pdbx_seq_one_letter_code
_entity_poly.pdbx_strand_id
1 'polypeptide(L)'
;IQLDFILRRLVAMAEAKPELQKRQPWKAAFERDYGWFAKLMADHYAGDDTNVRTLAGGILAAYEGISVEDFEAQSDEFLRSAKHPTLGRGYLETAYAPMVELLGYLEANGFSNYIASGGGRDFMRPISQEVYGIPRERVIGSASTFEYTSDMRGGTITHKAGSDYLNDGPEKPIRIWSRTGRRPLLAAGNSNGDIQMLDFAQHPDKPSLRLLLLHDDAEREFDYTGGAEQALEKAARDAWTVVSMKADFATMF
;
A
#
# COMPACT_ATOMS: atom_id res chain seq x y z
N ILE A 1 1.06 7.54 2.82
CA ILE A 1 -0.28 7.78 3.32
C ILE A 1 -0.56 6.90 4.54
N GLN A 2 -0.61 5.58 4.40
CA GLN A 2 -0.95 4.69 5.51
C GLN A 2 0.03 4.77 6.68
N LEU A 3 1.32 5.03 6.43
CA LEU A 3 2.30 5.22 7.51
C LEU A 3 1.91 6.39 8.43
N ASP A 4 1.42 7.52 7.90
CA ASP A 4 0.95 8.64 8.74
C ASP A 4 -0.24 8.23 9.62
N PHE A 5 -1.21 7.50 9.07
CA PHE A 5 -2.32 6.93 9.83
C PHE A 5 -1.85 6.04 10.99
N ILE A 6 -0.91 5.15 10.70
CA ILE A 6 -0.29 4.25 11.68
C ILE A 6 0.45 5.04 12.76
N LEU A 7 1.29 6.01 12.37
CA LEU A 7 2.07 6.81 13.30
C LEU A 7 1.19 7.58 14.28
N ARG A 8 0.12 8.21 13.81
CA ARG A 8 -0.86 8.91 14.68
C ARG A 8 -1.45 7.97 15.73
N ARG A 9 -1.77 6.75 15.34
CA ARG A 9 -2.33 5.77 16.26
C ARG A 9 -1.29 5.26 17.26
N LEU A 10 -0.05 4.99 16.83
CA LEU A 10 1.03 4.60 17.73
C LEU A 10 1.34 5.71 18.75
N VAL A 11 1.32 6.97 18.32
CA VAL A 11 1.48 8.13 19.24
C VAL A 11 0.35 8.17 20.27
N ALA A 12 -0.90 8.08 19.83
CA ALA A 12 -2.05 8.08 20.75
C ALA A 12 -1.99 6.93 21.78
N MET A 13 -1.52 5.74 21.34
CA MET A 13 -1.29 4.63 22.27
C MET A 13 -0.17 4.92 23.27
N ALA A 14 0.93 5.52 22.85
CA ALA A 14 2.06 5.88 23.72
C ALA A 14 1.69 6.99 24.71
N GLU A 15 0.81 7.90 24.33
CA GLU A 15 0.24 8.91 25.23
C GLU A 15 -0.69 8.28 26.29
N ALA A 16 -1.53 7.34 25.86
CA ALA A 16 -2.44 6.63 26.77
C ALA A 16 -1.73 5.63 27.70
N LYS A 17 -0.58 5.09 27.28
CA LYS A 17 0.21 4.07 27.99
C LYS A 17 1.69 4.45 28.01
N PRO A 18 2.17 5.22 29.03
CA PRO A 18 3.56 5.74 29.06
C PRO A 18 4.66 4.68 29.01
N GLU A 19 4.37 3.44 29.40
CA GLU A 19 5.32 2.33 29.29
C GLU A 19 5.67 1.99 27.82
N LEU A 20 4.78 2.31 26.86
CA LEU A 20 5.02 2.11 25.44
C LEU A 20 6.06 3.09 24.87
N GLN A 21 6.21 4.28 25.48
CA GLN A 21 7.20 5.29 25.07
C GLN A 21 8.66 4.78 25.16
N LYS A 22 8.90 3.67 25.86
CA LYS A 22 10.21 3.02 25.99
C LYS A 22 10.41 1.84 25.04
N ARG A 23 9.41 1.51 24.24
CA ARG A 23 9.40 0.30 23.36
C ARG A 23 9.18 0.69 21.91
N GLN A 24 9.96 0.10 21.01
CA GLN A 24 9.69 0.23 19.57
C GLN A 24 8.43 -0.58 19.17
N PRO A 25 7.65 -0.07 18.22
CA PRO A 25 7.82 1.13 17.41
C PRO A 25 7.22 2.41 18.05
N TRP A 26 6.50 2.30 19.18
CA TRP A 26 5.82 3.42 19.84
C TRP A 26 6.80 4.52 20.25
N LYS A 27 8.01 4.14 20.68
CA LYS A 27 9.07 5.12 21.02
C LYS A 27 9.40 5.98 19.81
N ALA A 28 9.73 5.37 18.68
CA ALA A 28 10.09 6.11 17.46
C ALA A 28 8.93 7.01 16.97
N ALA A 29 7.70 6.51 17.05
CA ALA A 29 6.51 7.30 16.69
C ALA A 29 6.34 8.50 17.61
N PHE A 30 6.42 8.32 18.92
CA PHE A 30 6.24 9.36 19.94
C PHE A 30 7.34 10.42 19.89
N GLU A 31 8.60 10.02 19.73
CA GLU A 31 9.77 10.90 19.61
C GLU A 31 9.93 11.51 18.22
N ARG A 32 9.10 11.10 17.23
CA ARG A 32 9.21 11.49 15.81
C ARG A 32 10.58 11.16 15.22
N ASP A 33 11.11 10.00 15.61
CA ASP A 33 12.38 9.49 15.08
C ASP A 33 12.21 8.93 13.67
N TYR A 34 12.16 9.84 12.69
CA TYR A 34 12.06 9.47 11.28
C TYR A 34 13.30 8.71 10.79
N GLY A 35 14.46 8.86 11.45
CA GLY A 35 15.67 8.11 11.16
C GLY A 35 15.50 6.62 11.42
N TRP A 36 14.78 6.23 12.47
CA TRP A 36 14.44 4.84 12.72
C TRP A 36 13.58 4.22 11.60
N PHE A 37 12.59 4.98 11.10
CA PHE A 37 11.73 4.52 10.00
C PHE A 37 12.48 4.44 8.66
N ALA A 38 13.36 5.39 8.37
CA ALA A 38 14.20 5.34 7.18
C ALA A 38 15.16 4.15 7.21
N LYS A 39 15.80 3.91 8.36
CA LYS A 39 16.69 2.76 8.57
C LYS A 39 15.93 1.44 8.41
N LEU A 40 14.70 1.34 8.91
CA LEU A 40 13.87 0.14 8.80
C LEU A 40 13.70 -0.30 7.33
N MET A 41 13.45 0.64 6.42
CA MET A 41 13.31 0.33 4.99
C MET A 41 14.64 -0.06 4.36
N ALA A 42 15.73 0.62 4.72
CA ALA A 42 17.06 0.28 4.22
C ALA A 42 17.50 -1.12 4.68
N ASP A 43 17.28 -1.47 5.95
CA ASP A 43 17.57 -2.78 6.51
C ASP A 43 16.75 -3.88 5.78
N HIS A 44 15.46 -3.63 5.55
CA HIS A 44 14.58 -4.56 4.84
C HIS A 44 15.10 -4.89 3.43
N TYR A 45 15.47 -3.88 2.66
CA TYR A 45 16.04 -4.10 1.33
C TYR A 45 17.43 -4.76 1.36
N ALA A 46 18.14 -4.66 2.48
CA ALA A 46 19.39 -5.39 2.73
C ALA A 46 19.15 -6.82 3.25
N GLY A 47 17.89 -7.24 3.46
CA GLY A 47 17.51 -8.57 3.93
C GLY A 47 17.37 -8.72 5.45
N ASP A 48 17.41 -7.61 6.21
CA ASP A 48 17.13 -7.61 7.66
C ASP A 48 15.74 -7.11 7.97
N ASP A 49 14.82 -8.02 8.25
CA ASP A 49 13.40 -7.74 8.57
C ASP A 49 13.13 -7.45 10.05
N THR A 50 14.14 -7.35 10.90
CA THR A 50 13.95 -7.23 12.36
C THR A 50 13.08 -6.02 12.71
N ASN A 51 13.39 -4.85 12.16
CA ASN A 51 12.65 -3.63 12.43
C ASN A 51 11.28 -3.60 11.72
N VAL A 52 11.16 -4.20 10.53
CA VAL A 52 9.87 -4.36 9.83
C VAL A 52 8.91 -5.22 10.65
N ARG A 53 9.38 -6.33 11.21
CA ARG A 53 8.57 -7.17 12.11
C ARG A 53 8.18 -6.44 13.39
N THR A 54 9.07 -5.63 13.95
CA THR A 54 8.79 -4.79 15.12
C THR A 54 7.69 -3.78 14.83
N LEU A 55 7.77 -3.08 13.68
CA LEU A 55 6.72 -2.15 13.24
C LEU A 55 5.41 -2.88 12.99
N ALA A 56 5.43 -4.01 12.28
CA ALA A 56 4.25 -4.81 12.01
C ALA A 56 3.56 -5.28 13.31
N GLY A 57 4.33 -5.73 14.30
CA GLY A 57 3.79 -6.09 15.62
C GLY A 57 3.11 -4.91 16.33
N GLY A 58 3.67 -3.71 16.24
CA GLY A 58 3.06 -2.50 16.77
C GLY A 58 1.76 -2.12 16.03
N ILE A 59 1.74 -2.24 14.71
CA ILE A 59 0.55 -2.01 13.89
C ILE A 59 -0.57 -2.97 14.27
N LEU A 60 -0.27 -4.25 14.35
CA LEU A 60 -1.25 -5.28 14.69
C LEU A 60 -1.83 -5.06 16.09
N ALA A 61 -0.97 -4.73 17.07
CA ALA A 61 -1.41 -4.39 18.42
C ALA A 61 -2.27 -3.11 18.46
N ALA A 62 -2.02 -2.17 17.55
CA ALA A 62 -2.80 -0.93 17.48
C ALA A 62 -4.25 -1.14 16.99
N TYR A 63 -4.50 -2.22 16.26
CA TYR A 63 -5.82 -2.51 15.69
C TYR A 63 -6.54 -3.67 16.41
N GLU A 64 -5.88 -4.34 17.34
CA GLU A 64 -6.48 -5.47 18.06
C GLU A 64 -7.80 -5.08 18.74
N GLY A 65 -8.83 -5.90 18.50
CA GLY A 65 -10.17 -5.72 19.08
C GLY A 65 -11.05 -4.67 18.39
N ILE A 66 -10.53 -3.92 17.37
CA ILE A 66 -11.35 -2.99 16.61
C ILE A 66 -12.21 -3.76 15.61
N SER A 67 -13.52 -3.44 15.51
CA SER A 67 -14.40 -4.01 14.50
C SER A 67 -13.96 -3.60 13.09
N VAL A 68 -14.31 -4.39 12.08
CA VAL A 68 -13.97 -4.07 10.69
C VAL A 68 -14.69 -2.80 10.25
N GLU A 69 -15.89 -2.54 10.75
CA GLU A 69 -16.67 -1.34 10.49
C GLU A 69 -16.04 -0.09 11.13
N ASP A 70 -15.61 -0.18 12.40
CA ASP A 70 -14.94 0.94 13.07
C ASP A 70 -13.57 1.25 12.45
N PHE A 71 -12.84 0.24 12.03
CA PHE A 71 -11.58 0.43 11.32
C PHE A 71 -11.79 1.13 9.97
N GLU A 72 -12.81 0.71 9.22
CA GLU A 72 -13.18 1.34 7.96
C GLU A 72 -13.57 2.81 8.16
N ALA A 73 -14.41 3.11 9.15
CA ALA A 73 -14.82 4.48 9.47
C ALA A 73 -13.63 5.37 9.85
N GLN A 74 -12.70 4.88 10.70
CA GLN A 74 -11.49 5.61 11.08
C GLN A 74 -10.56 5.85 9.89
N SER A 75 -10.44 4.88 8.99
CA SER A 75 -9.62 5.00 7.77
C SER A 75 -10.21 6.02 6.80
N ASP A 76 -11.53 6.00 6.59
CA ASP A 76 -12.24 6.95 5.74
C ASP A 76 -12.12 8.38 6.27
N GLU A 77 -12.39 8.59 7.56
CA GLU A 77 -12.25 9.89 8.23
C GLU A 77 -10.84 10.46 8.07
N PHE A 78 -9.80 9.63 8.30
CA PHE A 78 -8.42 10.05 8.14
C PHE A 78 -8.11 10.45 6.70
N LEU A 79 -8.46 9.60 5.73
CA LEU A 79 -8.16 9.83 4.32
C LEU A 79 -8.83 11.09 3.77
N ARG A 80 -10.01 11.46 4.29
CA ARG A 80 -10.75 12.67 3.89
C ARG A 80 -10.30 13.93 4.61
N SER A 81 -9.85 13.82 5.86
CA SER A 81 -9.54 15.00 6.69
C SER A 81 -8.06 15.38 6.70
N ALA A 82 -7.17 14.40 6.52
CA ALA A 82 -5.73 14.63 6.63
C ALA A 82 -5.14 15.13 5.30
N LYS A 83 -4.03 15.86 5.43
CA LYS A 83 -3.26 16.37 4.30
C LYS A 83 -1.91 15.68 4.22
N HIS A 84 -1.44 15.50 2.98
CA HIS A 84 -0.09 15.03 2.74
C HIS A 84 0.91 16.06 3.28
N PRO A 85 1.87 15.66 4.14
CA PRO A 85 2.71 16.61 4.87
C PRO A 85 3.62 17.47 3.96
N THR A 86 4.05 16.93 2.84
CA THR A 86 4.93 17.61 1.88
C THR A 86 4.13 18.34 0.81
N LEU A 87 3.10 17.72 0.24
CA LEU A 87 2.34 18.29 -0.88
C LEU A 87 1.29 19.30 -0.43
N GLY A 88 0.90 19.33 0.86
CA GLY A 88 -0.11 20.23 1.41
C GLY A 88 -1.54 20.00 0.91
N ARG A 89 -1.76 19.00 0.07
CA ARG A 89 -3.05 18.55 -0.49
C ARG A 89 -3.72 17.53 0.41
N GLY A 90 -5.04 17.39 0.31
CA GLY A 90 -5.76 16.25 0.89
C GLY A 90 -5.27 14.93 0.30
N TYR A 91 -5.31 13.85 1.08
CA TYR A 91 -4.83 12.56 0.56
C TYR A 91 -5.59 12.05 -0.66
N LEU A 92 -6.89 12.32 -0.77
CA LEU A 92 -7.68 11.94 -1.95
C LEU A 92 -7.28 12.71 -3.22
N GLU A 93 -6.64 13.87 -3.06
CA GLU A 93 -6.17 14.72 -4.16
C GLU A 93 -4.73 14.38 -4.60
N THR A 94 -4.16 13.29 -4.09
CA THR A 94 -2.78 12.86 -4.42
C THR A 94 -2.73 11.62 -5.31
N ALA A 95 -3.86 11.22 -5.90
CA ALA A 95 -3.86 10.18 -6.92
C ALA A 95 -3.27 10.74 -8.24
N TYR A 96 -2.38 9.98 -8.86
CA TYR A 96 -1.77 10.39 -10.13
C TYR A 96 -2.81 10.38 -11.25
N ALA A 97 -3.11 11.57 -11.80
CA ALA A 97 -4.13 11.75 -12.82
C ALA A 97 -3.93 10.82 -14.04
N PRO A 98 -2.71 10.65 -14.61
CA PRO A 98 -2.52 9.74 -15.75
C PRO A 98 -2.82 8.27 -15.41
N MET A 99 -2.57 7.86 -14.15
CA MET A 99 -2.89 6.50 -13.72
C MET A 99 -4.40 6.30 -13.54
N VAL A 100 -5.10 7.29 -13.03
CA VAL A 100 -6.57 7.26 -12.94
C VAL A 100 -7.21 7.23 -14.33
N GLU A 101 -6.69 8.03 -15.27
CA GLU A 101 -7.12 8.01 -16.68
C GLU A 101 -6.87 6.65 -17.33
N LEU A 102 -5.69 6.04 -17.11
CA LEU A 102 -5.39 4.69 -17.60
C LEU A 102 -6.38 3.66 -17.06
N LEU A 103 -6.71 3.71 -15.76
CA LEU A 103 -7.70 2.81 -15.17
C LEU A 103 -9.07 2.99 -15.82
N GLY A 104 -9.52 4.22 -16.04
CA GLY A 104 -10.78 4.54 -16.73
C GLY A 104 -10.79 4.03 -18.17
N TYR A 105 -9.70 4.23 -18.92
CA TYR A 105 -9.54 3.72 -20.27
C TYR A 105 -9.61 2.20 -20.33
N LEU A 106 -8.92 1.51 -19.43
CA LEU A 106 -8.93 0.04 -19.37
C LEU A 106 -10.33 -0.51 -19.05
N GLU A 107 -11.03 0.06 -18.06
CA GLU A 107 -12.41 -0.35 -17.72
C GLU A 107 -13.36 -0.14 -18.91
N ALA A 108 -13.26 1.00 -19.61
CA ALA A 108 -14.06 1.28 -20.80
C ALA A 108 -13.80 0.31 -21.97
N ASN A 109 -12.63 -0.33 -21.99
CA ASN A 109 -12.25 -1.35 -22.97
C ASN A 109 -12.42 -2.79 -22.47
N GLY A 110 -13.19 -2.99 -21.40
CA GLY A 110 -13.59 -4.32 -20.89
C GLY A 110 -12.56 -5.01 -20.00
N PHE A 111 -11.54 -4.31 -19.55
CA PHE A 111 -10.63 -4.81 -18.52
C PHE A 111 -11.26 -4.68 -17.14
N SER A 112 -10.89 -5.58 -16.25
CA SER A 112 -11.20 -5.47 -14.82
C SER A 112 -9.94 -5.01 -14.08
N ASN A 113 -10.02 -3.82 -13.48
CA ASN A 113 -8.91 -3.25 -12.72
C ASN A 113 -8.90 -3.75 -11.28
N TYR A 114 -7.70 -3.91 -10.72
CA TYR A 114 -7.44 -4.30 -9.34
C TYR A 114 -6.34 -3.44 -8.74
N ILE A 115 -6.41 -3.18 -7.44
CA ILE A 115 -5.28 -2.68 -6.65
C ILE A 115 -4.55 -3.89 -6.07
N ALA A 116 -3.21 -3.92 -6.16
CA ALA A 116 -2.35 -4.92 -5.52
C ALA A 116 -1.23 -4.19 -4.75
N SER A 117 -1.47 -3.85 -3.49
CA SER A 117 -0.60 -3.00 -2.67
C SER A 117 0.04 -3.76 -1.51
N GLY A 118 1.26 -3.37 -1.13
CA GLY A 118 1.88 -3.76 0.14
C GLY A 118 1.18 -3.14 1.36
N GLY A 119 0.42 -2.05 1.15
CA GLY A 119 -0.42 -1.45 2.19
C GLY A 119 -1.63 -2.31 2.58
N GLY A 120 -2.28 -1.93 3.67
CA GLY A 120 -3.43 -2.64 4.22
C GLY A 120 -4.64 -2.58 3.27
N ARG A 121 -5.20 -3.75 2.95
CA ARG A 121 -6.39 -3.89 2.11
C ARG A 121 -7.56 -3.07 2.64
N ASP A 122 -7.84 -3.20 3.93
CA ASP A 122 -9.02 -2.60 4.56
C ASP A 122 -8.88 -1.09 4.76
N PHE A 123 -7.65 -0.57 4.80
CA PHE A 123 -7.35 0.86 4.80
C PHE A 123 -7.68 1.54 3.45
N MET A 124 -7.49 0.85 2.33
CA MET A 124 -7.71 1.43 0.99
C MET A 124 -9.17 1.33 0.52
N ARG A 125 -9.92 0.36 1.02
CA ARG A 125 -11.29 0.06 0.57
C ARG A 125 -12.27 1.22 0.63
N PRO A 126 -12.26 2.08 1.68
CA PRO A 126 -13.21 3.19 1.77
C PRO A 126 -13.19 4.14 0.57
N ILE A 127 -12.01 4.34 -0.03
CA ILE A 127 -11.82 5.34 -1.08
C ILE A 127 -11.58 4.76 -2.48
N SER A 128 -11.45 3.43 -2.61
CA SER A 128 -10.99 2.81 -3.85
C SER A 128 -11.94 3.03 -5.03
N GLN A 129 -13.25 3.01 -4.79
CA GLN A 129 -14.25 3.26 -5.82
C GLN A 129 -14.29 4.73 -6.23
N GLU A 130 -14.24 5.65 -5.25
CA GLU A 130 -14.32 7.08 -5.50
C GLU A 130 -13.10 7.61 -6.26
N VAL A 131 -11.89 7.21 -5.81
CA VAL A 131 -10.64 7.77 -6.33
C VAL A 131 -10.17 7.06 -7.60
N TYR A 132 -10.35 5.74 -7.69
CA TYR A 132 -9.76 4.92 -8.75
C TYR A 132 -10.80 4.21 -9.63
N GLY A 133 -12.10 4.34 -9.35
CA GLY A 133 -13.13 3.55 -10.03
C GLY A 133 -13.08 2.05 -9.72
N ILE A 134 -12.30 1.62 -8.73
CA ILE A 134 -12.07 0.21 -8.40
C ILE A 134 -12.95 -0.21 -7.23
N PRO A 135 -13.92 -1.15 -7.42
CA PRO A 135 -14.76 -1.65 -6.36
C PRO A 135 -13.96 -2.25 -5.20
N ARG A 136 -14.47 -2.11 -3.98
CA ARG A 136 -13.79 -2.52 -2.74
C ARG A 136 -13.36 -4.00 -2.70
N GLU A 137 -14.11 -4.88 -3.36
CA GLU A 137 -13.78 -6.30 -3.48
C GLU A 137 -12.61 -6.56 -4.44
N ARG A 138 -12.22 -5.60 -5.27
CA ARG A 138 -11.06 -5.66 -6.16
C ARG A 138 -9.78 -5.08 -5.55
N VAL A 139 -9.81 -4.73 -4.27
CA VAL A 139 -8.62 -4.30 -3.53
C VAL A 139 -7.94 -5.52 -2.92
N ILE A 140 -6.70 -5.75 -3.33
CA ILE A 140 -5.76 -6.73 -2.79
C ILE A 140 -4.69 -5.95 -2.03
N GLY A 141 -4.46 -6.30 -0.76
CA GLY A 141 -3.47 -5.64 0.09
C GLY A 141 -3.13 -6.51 1.27
N SER A 142 -2.16 -6.12 2.07
CA SER A 142 -1.81 -6.81 3.30
C SER A 142 -3.03 -6.95 4.21
N ALA A 143 -3.10 -8.05 4.94
CA ALA A 143 -4.24 -8.35 5.79
C ALA A 143 -3.79 -8.80 7.19
N SER A 144 -4.53 -8.36 8.21
CA SER A 144 -4.50 -8.92 9.55
C SER A 144 -5.41 -10.14 9.66
N THR A 145 -5.21 -10.93 10.69
CA THR A 145 -6.17 -11.98 11.07
C THR A 145 -7.41 -11.36 11.71
N PHE A 146 -8.51 -12.08 11.61
CA PHE A 146 -9.79 -11.68 12.17
C PHE A 146 -10.32 -12.69 13.19
N GLU A 147 -11.19 -12.22 14.06
CA GLU A 147 -11.99 -13.04 14.95
C GLU A 147 -13.46 -12.74 14.72
N TYR A 148 -14.26 -13.81 14.66
CA TYR A 148 -15.72 -13.70 14.64
C TYR A 148 -16.27 -13.98 16.03
N THR A 149 -17.14 -13.09 16.50
CA THR A 149 -17.94 -13.27 17.71
C THR A 149 -19.40 -12.99 17.40
N SER A 150 -20.31 -13.51 18.22
CA SER A 150 -21.74 -13.22 18.07
C SER A 150 -22.43 -13.10 19.44
N ASP A 151 -23.38 -12.19 19.50
CA ASP A 151 -24.28 -12.00 20.64
C ASP A 151 -25.74 -11.85 20.17
N MET A 152 -26.63 -11.41 21.04
CA MET A 152 -28.05 -11.22 20.72
C MET A 152 -28.29 -10.10 19.69
N ARG A 153 -27.30 -9.26 19.40
CA ARG A 153 -27.37 -8.18 18.40
C ARG A 153 -26.84 -8.61 17.03
N GLY A 154 -26.22 -9.79 16.94
CA GLY A 154 -25.70 -10.35 15.69
C GLY A 154 -24.22 -10.72 15.75
N GLY A 155 -23.63 -10.94 14.56
CA GLY A 155 -22.22 -11.28 14.41
C GLY A 155 -21.34 -10.03 14.24
N THR A 156 -20.14 -10.08 14.81
CA THR A 156 -19.11 -9.02 14.70
C THR A 156 -17.79 -9.65 14.29
N ILE A 157 -17.07 -8.99 13.38
CA ILE A 157 -15.70 -9.35 13.01
C ILE A 157 -14.77 -8.27 13.57
N THR A 158 -13.74 -8.69 14.30
CA THR A 158 -12.73 -7.79 14.87
C THR A 158 -11.34 -8.17 14.39
N HIS A 159 -10.45 -7.18 14.35
CA HIS A 159 -9.02 -7.38 14.08
C HIS A 159 -8.36 -8.09 15.25
N LYS A 160 -7.48 -9.05 14.96
CA LYS A 160 -6.56 -9.66 15.92
C LYS A 160 -5.14 -9.14 15.73
N ALA A 161 -4.34 -9.24 16.78
CA ALA A 161 -2.90 -8.91 16.74
C ALA A 161 -2.09 -9.99 15.99
N GLY A 162 -2.51 -10.33 14.79
CA GLY A 162 -1.88 -11.32 13.92
C GLY A 162 -1.87 -10.88 12.45
N SER A 163 -0.77 -11.14 11.75
CA SER A 163 -0.70 -10.97 10.29
C SER A 163 -1.22 -12.23 9.61
N ASP A 164 -2.14 -12.07 8.66
CA ASP A 164 -2.49 -13.13 7.72
C ASP A 164 -1.41 -13.22 6.64
N TYR A 165 -1.12 -12.10 5.97
CA TYR A 165 -0.01 -11.98 5.03
C TYR A 165 0.40 -10.52 4.80
N LEU A 166 1.67 -10.32 4.42
CA LEU A 166 2.19 -9.08 3.86
C LEU A 166 2.19 -9.21 2.32
N ASN A 167 1.40 -8.38 1.64
CA ASN A 167 1.22 -8.44 0.18
C ASN A 167 2.36 -7.71 -0.54
N ASP A 168 3.59 -8.21 -0.39
CA ASP A 168 4.77 -7.66 -1.05
C ASP A 168 5.60 -8.75 -1.75
N GLY A 169 6.38 -8.35 -2.75
CA GLY A 169 7.22 -9.28 -3.49
C GLY A 169 6.47 -10.50 -4.05
N PRO A 170 6.93 -11.73 -3.75
CA PRO A 170 6.33 -12.97 -4.25
C PRO A 170 4.88 -13.19 -3.82
N GLU A 171 4.44 -12.57 -2.73
CA GLU A 171 3.07 -12.71 -2.24
C GLU A 171 2.07 -12.02 -3.19
N LYS A 172 2.42 -10.92 -3.85
CA LYS A 172 1.53 -10.21 -4.77
C LYS A 172 0.93 -11.10 -5.86
N PRO A 173 1.71 -11.83 -6.68
CA PRO A 173 1.13 -12.72 -7.69
C PRO A 173 0.30 -13.86 -7.10
N ILE A 174 0.66 -14.38 -5.91
CA ILE A 174 -0.12 -15.41 -5.21
C ILE A 174 -1.51 -14.87 -4.86
N ARG A 175 -1.59 -13.65 -4.31
CA ARG A 175 -2.87 -13.03 -3.93
C ARG A 175 -3.68 -12.58 -5.13
N ILE A 176 -3.03 -12.10 -6.19
CA ILE A 176 -3.70 -11.82 -7.47
C ILE A 176 -4.37 -13.09 -7.99
N TRP A 177 -3.63 -14.21 -8.07
CA TRP A 177 -4.19 -15.48 -8.52
C TRP A 177 -5.34 -15.97 -7.61
N SER A 178 -5.13 -15.94 -6.30
CA SER A 178 -6.15 -16.38 -5.33
C SER A 178 -7.45 -15.57 -5.43
N ARG A 179 -7.35 -14.28 -5.78
CA ARG A 179 -8.50 -13.39 -5.91
C ARG A 179 -9.20 -13.52 -7.26
N THR A 180 -8.43 -13.66 -8.34
CA THR A 180 -8.94 -13.50 -9.70
C THR A 180 -9.03 -14.81 -10.48
N GLY A 181 -8.25 -15.84 -10.10
CA GLY A 181 -8.08 -17.08 -10.86
C GLY A 181 -7.44 -16.87 -12.24
N ARG A 182 -6.79 -15.72 -12.45
CA ARG A 182 -6.25 -15.31 -13.76
C ARG A 182 -4.89 -14.65 -13.63
N ARG A 183 -4.07 -14.81 -14.67
CA ARG A 183 -2.86 -14.01 -14.88
C ARG A 183 -3.26 -12.63 -15.42
N PRO A 184 -2.77 -11.51 -14.87
CA PRO A 184 -3.02 -10.20 -15.42
C PRO A 184 -2.37 -10.05 -16.82
N LEU A 185 -2.97 -9.22 -17.66
CA LEU A 185 -2.42 -8.85 -18.97
C LEU A 185 -1.66 -7.52 -18.90
N LEU A 186 -1.95 -6.71 -17.89
CA LEU A 186 -1.25 -5.49 -17.58
C LEU A 186 -0.96 -5.43 -16.08
N ALA A 187 0.24 -5.06 -15.72
CA ALA A 187 0.60 -4.69 -14.36
C ALA A 187 1.42 -3.40 -14.38
N ALA A 188 1.17 -2.54 -13.41
CA ALA A 188 1.94 -1.33 -13.15
C ALA A 188 2.46 -1.34 -11.70
N GLY A 189 3.71 -0.93 -11.51
CA GLY A 189 4.35 -0.86 -10.20
C GLY A 189 5.44 0.19 -10.21
N ASN A 190 6.09 0.40 -9.05
CA ASN A 190 7.11 1.43 -8.90
C ASN A 190 8.27 1.04 -7.98
N SER A 191 8.32 -0.18 -7.49
CA SER A 191 9.31 -0.61 -6.51
C SER A 191 9.81 -2.03 -6.71
N ASN A 192 10.88 -2.40 -6.00
CA ASN A 192 11.41 -3.78 -5.98
C ASN A 192 10.35 -4.79 -5.49
N GLY A 193 9.41 -4.39 -4.63
CA GLY A 193 8.30 -5.21 -4.18
C GLY A 193 7.26 -5.53 -5.26
N ASP A 194 7.33 -4.88 -6.43
CA ASP A 194 6.43 -5.14 -7.56
C ASP A 194 7.01 -6.10 -8.61
N ILE A 195 8.30 -6.45 -8.50
CA ILE A 195 9.01 -7.25 -9.51
C ILE A 195 8.24 -8.52 -9.86
N GLN A 196 7.83 -9.30 -8.87
CA GLN A 196 7.17 -10.59 -9.10
C GLN A 196 5.76 -10.44 -9.68
N MET A 197 5.06 -9.35 -9.34
CA MET A 197 3.77 -9.01 -9.96
C MET A 197 3.95 -8.65 -11.43
N LEU A 198 4.95 -7.83 -11.75
CA LEU A 198 5.28 -7.45 -13.13
C LEU A 198 5.72 -8.66 -13.95
N ASP A 199 6.55 -9.55 -13.40
CA ASP A 199 6.91 -10.82 -14.04
C ASP A 199 5.69 -11.70 -14.29
N PHE A 200 4.80 -11.78 -13.29
CA PHE A 200 3.59 -12.61 -13.43
C PHE A 200 2.63 -12.08 -14.47
N ALA A 201 2.66 -10.79 -14.81
CA ALA A 201 1.87 -10.22 -15.90
C ALA A 201 2.36 -10.67 -17.30
N GLN A 202 3.59 -11.16 -17.44
CA GLN A 202 4.05 -11.72 -18.70
C GLN A 202 3.23 -12.95 -19.07
N HIS A 203 2.38 -12.81 -20.11
CA HIS A 203 1.54 -13.91 -20.56
C HIS A 203 2.25 -14.73 -21.66
N PRO A 204 2.26 -16.07 -21.60
CA PRO A 204 2.94 -16.89 -22.61
C PRO A 204 2.32 -16.76 -24.02
N ASP A 205 0.99 -16.60 -24.07
CA ASP A 205 0.23 -16.73 -25.33
C ASP A 205 -0.60 -15.48 -25.68
N LYS A 206 -0.48 -14.39 -24.94
CA LYS A 206 -1.26 -13.17 -25.17
C LYS A 206 -0.38 -11.94 -25.08
N PRO A 207 -0.73 -10.86 -25.78
CA PRO A 207 -0.12 -9.55 -25.52
C PRO A 207 -0.24 -9.17 -24.04
N SER A 208 0.84 -8.68 -23.48
CA SER A 208 0.88 -8.23 -22.08
C SER A 208 1.78 -7.01 -21.94
N LEU A 209 1.49 -6.17 -20.95
CA LEU A 209 2.19 -4.93 -20.71
C LEU A 209 2.64 -4.84 -19.23
N ARG A 210 3.90 -4.46 -19.04
CA ARG A 210 4.53 -4.27 -17.73
C ARG A 210 5.03 -2.84 -17.69
N LEU A 211 4.43 -2.04 -16.82
CA LEU A 211 4.75 -0.62 -16.62
C LEU A 211 5.50 -0.46 -15.30
N LEU A 212 6.68 0.16 -15.35
CA LEU A 212 7.40 0.57 -14.16
C LEU A 212 7.44 2.10 -14.11
N LEU A 213 6.75 2.69 -13.12
CA LEU A 213 6.75 4.13 -12.90
C LEU A 213 8.06 4.54 -12.24
N LEU A 214 8.71 5.54 -12.83
CA LEU A 214 9.91 6.16 -12.32
C LEU A 214 9.54 7.50 -11.69
N HIS A 215 9.75 7.63 -10.38
CA HIS A 215 9.52 8.87 -9.62
C HIS A 215 10.73 9.80 -9.76
N ASP A 216 10.82 10.50 -10.88
CA ASP A 216 11.94 11.37 -11.27
C ASP A 216 11.59 12.86 -11.38
N ASP A 217 10.47 13.28 -10.77
CA ASP A 217 9.99 14.65 -10.80
C ASP A 217 10.03 15.33 -9.44
N ALA A 218 11.17 15.92 -9.12
CA ALA A 218 11.37 16.67 -7.87
C ALA A 218 10.61 18.00 -7.80
N GLU A 219 10.09 18.51 -8.92
CA GLU A 219 9.42 19.82 -8.97
C GLU A 219 7.92 19.70 -8.68
N ARG A 220 7.26 18.67 -9.24
CA ARG A 220 5.80 18.48 -9.12
C ARG A 220 5.40 17.51 -8.01
N GLU A 221 6.34 16.65 -7.58
CA GLU A 221 6.16 15.71 -6.48
C GLU A 221 7.44 15.70 -5.60
N PHE A 222 8.12 14.59 -5.51
CA PHE A 222 9.44 14.40 -4.91
C PHE A 222 10.15 13.25 -5.63
N ASP A 223 11.41 13.47 -5.95
CA ASP A 223 12.24 12.47 -6.59
C ASP A 223 12.61 11.38 -5.57
N TYR A 224 12.26 10.13 -5.88
CA TYR A 224 12.72 8.98 -5.12
C TYR A 224 12.80 7.72 -6.00
N THR A 225 14.00 7.21 -6.15
CA THR A 225 14.27 5.94 -6.83
C THR A 225 14.73 4.85 -5.86
N GLY A 226 14.96 5.23 -4.61
CA GLY A 226 15.30 4.29 -3.54
C GLY A 226 14.26 3.20 -3.35
N GLY A 227 14.70 1.92 -3.43
CA GLY A 227 13.81 0.77 -3.39
C GLY A 227 13.20 0.38 -4.74
N ALA A 228 13.69 0.96 -5.86
CA ALA A 228 13.32 0.58 -7.22
C ALA A 228 14.52 0.13 -8.08
N GLU A 229 15.72 0.09 -7.54
CA GLU A 229 16.96 -0.15 -8.28
C GLU A 229 16.94 -1.49 -9.03
N GLN A 230 16.57 -2.58 -8.33
CA GLN A 230 16.48 -3.91 -8.93
C GLN A 230 15.36 -3.99 -9.98
N ALA A 231 14.24 -3.30 -9.73
CA ALA A 231 13.13 -3.23 -10.69
C ALA A 231 13.55 -2.49 -11.96
N LEU A 232 14.32 -1.40 -11.87
CA LEU A 232 14.85 -0.66 -13.02
C LEU A 232 15.86 -1.48 -13.81
N GLU A 233 16.79 -2.17 -13.15
CA GLU A 233 17.74 -3.08 -13.80
C GLU A 233 16.99 -4.20 -14.55
N LYS A 234 15.97 -4.77 -13.91
CA LYS A 234 15.15 -5.82 -14.52
C LYS A 234 14.31 -5.29 -15.68
N ALA A 235 13.74 -4.10 -15.56
CA ALA A 235 12.98 -3.44 -16.62
C ALA A 235 13.82 -3.28 -17.90
N ALA A 236 15.06 -2.83 -17.75
CA ALA A 236 16.00 -2.69 -18.87
C ALA A 236 16.34 -4.04 -19.53
N ARG A 237 16.56 -5.09 -18.72
CA ARG A 237 16.91 -6.42 -19.21
C ARG A 237 15.74 -7.13 -19.89
N ASP A 238 14.55 -7.03 -19.31
CA ASP A 238 13.37 -7.82 -19.70
C ASP A 238 12.38 -6.99 -20.55
N ALA A 239 12.83 -5.85 -21.06
CA ALA A 239 12.08 -4.93 -21.92
C ALA A 239 10.71 -4.51 -21.34
N TRP A 240 10.68 -4.14 -20.06
CA TRP A 240 9.50 -3.49 -19.47
C TRP A 240 9.42 -2.04 -19.94
N THR A 241 8.23 -1.48 -19.98
CA THR A 241 8.05 -0.07 -20.27
C THR A 241 8.28 0.74 -18.99
N VAL A 242 9.35 1.54 -18.97
CA VAL A 242 9.58 2.52 -17.90
C VAL A 242 8.86 3.81 -18.27
N VAL A 243 8.03 4.31 -17.34
CA VAL A 243 7.27 5.55 -17.49
C VAL A 243 7.89 6.60 -16.56
N SER A 244 8.52 7.62 -17.15
CA SER A 244 9.09 8.76 -16.43
C SER A 244 7.96 9.72 -16.03
N MET A 245 7.75 9.94 -14.73
CA MET A 245 6.73 10.90 -14.30
C MET A 245 7.07 12.33 -14.76
N LYS A 246 8.36 12.67 -14.87
CA LYS A 246 8.82 13.96 -15.36
C LYS A 246 8.58 14.14 -16.85
N ALA A 247 8.89 13.15 -17.67
CA ALA A 247 8.84 13.25 -19.11
C ALA A 247 7.48 12.90 -19.72
N ASP A 248 6.78 11.91 -19.13
CA ASP A 248 5.59 11.30 -19.73
C ASP A 248 4.27 11.81 -19.10
N PHE A 249 4.29 12.40 -17.89
CA PHE A 249 3.09 12.92 -17.26
C PHE A 249 2.89 14.40 -17.62
N ALA A 250 1.81 14.74 -18.33
CA ALA A 250 1.42 16.12 -18.59
C ALA A 250 0.97 16.83 -17.29
N THR A 251 0.21 16.14 -16.46
CA THR A 251 -0.21 16.58 -15.12
C THR A 251 0.17 15.52 -14.09
N MET A 252 0.37 15.91 -12.83
CA MET A 252 0.70 14.97 -11.76
C MET A 252 -0.58 14.49 -11.04
N PHE A 253 -1.40 15.46 -10.57
CA PHE A 253 -2.59 15.24 -9.76
C PHE A 253 -3.80 15.96 -10.32
#